data_3217d325752e71eae2cb749340dac469
#
_entry.id   3217d325752e71eae2cb749340dac469
#
_cell.length_a   1.000
_cell.length_b   1.000
_cell.length_c   1.000
_cell.angle_alpha   90.00
_cell.angle_beta   90.00
_cell.angle_gamma   90.00
#
_symmetry.space_group_name_H-M   'P 1'
#
loop_
_entity.id
_entity.type
_entity.pdbx_description
1 polymer ?
#
loop_
_entity_poly.entity_id
_entity_poly.type
_entity_poly.pdbx_seq_one_letter_code
_entity_poly.pdbx_strand_id
1 'polypeptide(L)'
;ICTTSRIELRRDGKIYCSSNDLTAALTVGENETSAGGRLRTAAQDAAGRYDFAVSVMPGKVTVTGHSEDADARFILPVISPEGENVAWQDANTVRIGSGPAALTVQADRPLTLPPEYGTPVRFRRLFNPVGGFQSVVLTLPAEHPFTVTLKIGDEE
;
A
#
# COMPACT_ATOMS: atom_id res chain seq x y z
N ILE A 1 -11.92 -0.72 -8.41
CA ILE A 1 -11.37 -0.28 -7.12
C ILE A 1 -10.28 -1.26 -6.76
N CYS A 2 -9.07 -0.79 -6.69
CA CYS A 2 -7.96 -1.64 -6.27
C CYS A 2 -7.72 -1.43 -4.77
N THR A 3 -7.97 -2.46 -3.99
CA THR A 3 -7.72 -2.49 -2.54
C THR A 3 -6.43 -3.23 -2.19
N THR A 4 -5.62 -3.54 -3.19
CA THR A 4 -4.40 -4.33 -3.03
C THR A 4 -3.19 -3.42 -2.86
N SER A 5 -2.39 -3.67 -1.83
CA SER A 5 -1.06 -3.07 -1.69
C SER A 5 -0.17 -3.52 -2.85
N ARG A 6 0.52 -2.57 -3.46
CA ARG A 6 1.28 -2.83 -4.68
C ARG A 6 2.35 -1.78 -4.93
N ILE A 7 3.34 -2.12 -5.74
CA ILE A 7 4.21 -1.15 -6.40
C ILE A 7 3.60 -0.83 -7.76
N GLU A 8 3.43 0.45 -8.06
CA GLU A 8 2.77 0.95 -9.27
C GLU A 8 3.62 2.01 -9.96
N LEU A 9 3.65 1.92 -11.29
CA LEU A 9 4.26 2.90 -12.17
C LEU A 9 3.23 3.36 -13.20
N ARG A 10 3.05 4.66 -13.33
CA ARG A 10 2.25 5.26 -14.41
C ARG A 10 3.17 5.93 -15.40
N ARG A 11 3.16 5.45 -16.63
CA ARG A 11 4.03 5.95 -17.70
C ARG A 11 3.32 5.84 -19.04
N ASP A 12 3.34 6.91 -19.82
CA ASP A 12 2.77 6.97 -21.18
C ASP A 12 1.32 6.50 -21.27
N GLY A 13 0.51 6.88 -20.31
CA GLY A 13 -0.90 6.50 -20.22
C GLY A 13 -1.16 5.04 -19.83
N LYS A 14 -0.11 4.29 -19.50
CA LYS A 14 -0.20 2.90 -19.04
C LYS A 14 0.05 2.79 -17.53
N ILE A 15 -0.57 1.79 -16.92
CA ILE A 15 -0.37 1.45 -15.51
C ILE A 15 0.33 0.10 -15.44
N TYR A 16 1.53 0.10 -14.86
CA TYR A 16 2.34 -1.09 -14.57
C TYR A 16 2.29 -1.34 -13.05
N CYS A 17 1.94 -2.52 -12.64
CA CYS A 17 1.92 -2.85 -11.21
C CYS A 17 2.46 -4.25 -10.92
N SER A 18 2.94 -4.42 -9.69
CA SER A 18 3.35 -5.71 -9.16
C SER A 18 2.19 -6.70 -9.09
N SER A 19 0.96 -6.22 -8.84
CA SER A 19 -0.25 -7.05 -8.77
C SER A 19 -0.69 -7.62 -10.13
N ASN A 20 -0.18 -7.12 -11.24
CA ASN A 20 -0.43 -7.65 -12.58
C ASN A 20 0.63 -8.66 -13.04
N ASP A 21 1.70 -8.85 -12.29
CA ASP A 21 2.81 -9.71 -12.68
C ASP A 21 2.46 -11.19 -12.51
N LEU A 22 2.10 -11.85 -13.59
CA LEU A 22 1.81 -13.28 -13.62
C LEU A 22 3.06 -14.16 -13.55
N THR A 23 4.25 -13.56 -13.65
CA THR A 23 5.54 -14.26 -13.65
C THR A 23 6.32 -14.04 -12.35
N ALA A 24 5.71 -13.44 -11.34
CA ALA A 24 6.35 -13.16 -10.06
C ALA A 24 6.89 -14.44 -9.40
N ALA A 25 8.12 -14.36 -8.94
CA ALA A 25 8.69 -15.38 -8.08
C ALA A 25 8.27 -15.12 -6.63
N LEU A 26 7.62 -16.11 -6.01
CA LEU A 26 7.13 -16.02 -4.65
C LEU A 26 7.93 -16.95 -3.74
N THR A 27 8.36 -16.42 -2.59
CA THR A 27 8.98 -17.21 -1.52
C THR A 27 8.15 -17.02 -0.25
N VAL A 28 7.70 -18.15 0.32
CA VAL A 28 6.88 -18.17 1.52
C VAL A 28 7.69 -18.74 2.67
N GLY A 29 7.88 -17.95 3.71
CA GLY A 29 8.48 -18.35 4.98
C GLY A 29 7.45 -18.40 6.11
N GLU A 30 7.89 -18.70 7.31
CA GLU A 30 7.00 -18.79 8.48
C GLU A 30 6.38 -17.44 8.85
N ASN A 31 7.19 -16.39 8.92
CA ASN A 31 6.77 -15.04 9.30
C ASN A 31 6.99 -13.99 8.20
N GLU A 32 7.56 -14.39 7.08
CA GLU A 32 7.88 -13.51 5.97
C GLU A 32 7.52 -14.16 4.64
N THR A 33 6.91 -13.37 3.78
CA THR A 33 6.65 -13.73 2.39
C THR A 33 7.24 -12.65 1.50
N SER A 34 7.95 -13.06 0.46
CA SER A 34 8.54 -12.14 -0.51
C SER A 34 8.13 -12.49 -1.94
N ALA A 35 8.09 -11.49 -2.78
CA ALA A 35 7.86 -11.62 -4.20
C ALA A 35 8.83 -10.72 -4.97
N GLY A 36 9.18 -11.13 -6.17
CA GLY A 36 10.00 -10.31 -7.07
C GLY A 36 9.67 -10.64 -8.52
N GLY A 37 9.84 -9.66 -9.38
CA GLY A 37 9.55 -9.80 -10.80
C GLY A 37 9.69 -8.48 -11.53
N ARG A 38 8.80 -8.25 -12.49
CA ARG A 38 8.73 -7.00 -13.25
C ARG A 38 7.35 -6.37 -13.13
N LEU A 39 7.31 -5.05 -13.00
CA LEU A 39 6.06 -4.32 -13.07
C LEU A 39 5.42 -4.53 -14.44
N ARG A 40 4.14 -4.89 -14.48
CA ARG A 40 3.43 -5.23 -15.72
C ARG A 40 2.10 -4.52 -15.84
N THR A 41 1.70 -4.24 -17.07
CA THR A 41 0.33 -3.89 -17.39
C THR A 41 -0.58 -5.13 -17.33
N ALA A 42 -1.89 -4.91 -17.37
CA ALA A 42 -2.85 -6.04 -17.48
C ALA A 42 -2.62 -6.90 -18.73
N ALA A 43 -2.10 -6.30 -19.81
CA ALA A 43 -1.72 -7.00 -21.05
C ALA A 43 -0.33 -7.65 -20.98
N GLN A 44 0.34 -7.60 -19.82
CA GLN A 44 1.67 -8.15 -19.54
C GLN A 44 2.85 -7.40 -20.19
N ASP A 45 2.66 -6.19 -20.67
CA ASP A 45 3.78 -5.31 -21.02
C ASP A 45 4.63 -5.06 -19.76
N ALA A 46 5.94 -5.19 -19.87
CA ALA A 46 6.84 -5.11 -18.73
C ALA A 46 7.57 -3.76 -18.63
N ALA A 47 7.72 -3.28 -17.40
CA ALA A 47 8.64 -2.21 -17.02
C ALA A 47 9.82 -2.79 -16.22
N GLY A 48 10.42 -2.03 -15.30
CA GLY A 48 11.56 -2.44 -14.50
C GLY A 48 11.23 -3.51 -13.46
N ARG A 49 12.26 -3.99 -12.82
CA ARG A 49 12.15 -5.00 -11.76
C ARG A 49 11.65 -4.36 -10.46
N TYR A 50 10.99 -5.19 -9.67
CA TYR A 50 10.61 -4.88 -8.29
C TYR A 50 10.94 -6.06 -7.37
N ASP A 51 11.07 -5.76 -6.11
CA ASP A 51 10.99 -6.71 -5.01
C ASP A 51 10.04 -6.19 -3.94
N PHE A 52 9.47 -7.12 -3.17
CA PHE A 52 8.46 -6.82 -2.16
C PHE A 52 8.47 -7.91 -1.11
N ALA A 53 8.51 -7.54 0.16
CA ALA A 53 8.45 -8.49 1.27
C ALA A 53 7.50 -8.00 2.35
N VAL A 54 6.78 -8.93 2.95
CA VAL A 54 5.89 -8.69 4.09
C VAL A 54 6.30 -9.60 5.23
N SER A 55 6.60 -9.00 6.36
CA SER A 55 6.91 -9.69 7.61
C SER A 55 5.80 -9.44 8.62
N VAL A 56 5.31 -10.48 9.27
CA VAL A 56 4.20 -10.41 10.21
C VAL A 56 4.65 -10.85 11.59
N MET A 57 4.39 -9.99 12.57
CA MET A 57 4.59 -10.26 14.00
C MET A 57 3.30 -9.89 14.76
N PRO A 58 3.10 -10.36 15.98
CA PRO A 58 1.95 -9.95 16.78
C PRO A 58 1.82 -8.42 16.86
N GLY A 59 0.67 -7.88 16.41
CA GLY A 59 0.38 -6.45 16.41
C GLY A 59 1.16 -5.60 15.42
N LYS A 60 2.02 -6.19 14.59
CA LYS A 60 2.92 -5.45 13.69
C LYS A 60 3.09 -6.15 12.34
N VAL A 61 2.96 -5.39 11.28
CA VAL A 61 3.32 -5.81 9.91
C VAL A 61 4.38 -4.86 9.37
N THR A 62 5.45 -5.42 8.81
CA THR A 62 6.51 -4.65 8.15
C THR A 62 6.52 -4.99 6.67
N VAL A 63 6.47 -3.96 5.84
CA VAL A 63 6.54 -4.08 4.39
C VAL A 63 7.82 -3.41 3.92
N THR A 64 8.60 -4.14 3.14
CA THR A 64 9.80 -3.62 2.48
C THR A 64 9.69 -3.85 0.98
N GLY A 65 10.36 -3.03 0.21
CA GLY A 65 10.38 -3.22 -1.23
C GLY A 65 11.20 -2.17 -1.95
N HIS A 66 11.28 -2.35 -3.25
CA HIS A 66 12.06 -1.49 -4.13
C HIS A 66 11.61 -1.67 -5.58
N SER A 67 11.73 -0.63 -6.38
CA SER A 67 11.60 -0.68 -7.83
C SER A 67 12.79 0.00 -8.51
N GLU A 68 13.23 -0.56 -9.63
CA GLU A 68 14.24 0.08 -10.50
C GLU A 68 13.73 1.36 -11.18
N ASP A 69 12.42 1.50 -11.30
CA ASP A 69 11.80 2.66 -11.96
C ASP A 69 11.70 3.85 -11.00
N ALA A 70 12.30 4.98 -11.37
CA ALA A 70 12.38 6.18 -10.55
C ALA A 70 11.00 6.76 -10.17
N ASP A 71 10.01 6.62 -11.04
CA ASP A 71 8.66 7.15 -10.82
C ASP A 71 7.70 6.14 -10.16
N ALA A 72 8.19 4.95 -9.82
CA ALA A 72 7.38 3.94 -9.16
C ALA A 72 7.03 4.36 -7.73
N ARG A 73 5.83 4.01 -7.29
CA ARG A 73 5.33 4.28 -5.95
C ARG A 73 4.80 3.00 -5.31
N PHE A 74 4.99 2.89 -4.02
CA PHE A 74 4.27 1.93 -3.21
C PHE A 74 2.90 2.51 -2.86
N ILE A 75 1.86 1.74 -3.12
CA ILE A 75 0.47 2.10 -2.87
C ILE A 75 -0.05 1.23 -1.74
N LEU A 76 -0.45 1.84 -0.65
CA LEU A 76 -1.00 1.17 0.53
C LEU A 76 -2.44 1.61 0.77
N PRO A 77 -3.43 0.87 0.28
CA PRO A 77 -4.82 1.09 0.64
C PRO A 77 -5.09 0.59 2.06
N VAL A 78 -5.63 1.47 2.90
CA VAL A 78 -6.15 1.12 4.21
C VAL A 78 -7.66 1.25 4.16
N ILE A 79 -8.37 0.17 4.46
CA ILE A 79 -9.82 0.18 4.51
C ILE A 79 -10.25 0.74 5.87
N SER A 80 -11.00 1.82 5.82
CA SER A 80 -11.50 2.52 7.00
C SER A 80 -13.02 2.62 6.94
N PRO A 81 -13.77 2.33 8.02
CA PRO A 81 -15.18 2.64 8.09
C PRO A 81 -15.41 4.16 8.05
N GLU A 82 -16.42 4.60 7.32
CA GLU A 82 -17.01 5.94 7.26
C GLU A 82 -16.13 7.14 7.71
N GLY A 83 -15.02 7.39 7.00
CA GLY A 83 -14.25 8.60 7.24
C GLY A 83 -13.60 8.67 8.61
N GLU A 84 -13.10 7.55 9.12
CA GLU A 84 -12.27 7.55 10.31
C GLU A 84 -11.19 8.62 10.23
N ASN A 85 -10.90 9.21 11.37
CA ASN A 85 -9.94 10.29 11.46
C ASN A 85 -8.55 9.82 11.02
N VAL A 86 -8.00 10.53 10.07
CA VAL A 86 -6.61 10.41 9.65
C VAL A 86 -5.83 11.52 10.34
N ALA A 87 -4.96 11.17 11.25
CA ALA A 87 -4.14 12.11 12.01
C ALA A 87 -2.66 11.95 11.63
N TRP A 88 -2.06 13.01 11.10
CA TRP A 88 -0.64 13.07 10.83
C TRP A 88 0.12 13.39 12.11
N GLN A 89 1.05 12.50 12.50
CA GLN A 89 1.96 12.74 13.62
C GLN A 89 3.20 13.49 13.14
N ASP A 90 3.71 13.10 11.97
CA ASP A 90 4.76 13.79 11.22
C ASP A 90 4.63 13.46 9.73
N ALA A 91 5.58 13.85 8.89
CA ALA A 91 5.55 13.61 7.46
C ALA A 91 5.59 12.12 7.08
N ASN A 92 6.11 11.27 7.96
CA ASN A 92 6.34 9.85 7.73
C ASN A 92 5.37 8.95 8.51
N THR A 93 4.56 9.53 9.39
CA THR A 93 3.74 8.77 10.34
C THR A 93 2.30 9.27 10.35
N VAL A 94 1.38 8.36 10.11
CA VAL A 94 -0.05 8.66 10.12
C VAL A 94 -0.78 7.66 11.02
N ARG A 95 -1.75 8.14 11.79
CA ARG A 95 -2.67 7.32 12.59
C ARG A 95 -4.05 7.35 11.95
N ILE A 96 -4.64 6.18 11.76
CA ILE A 96 -5.98 6.00 11.19
C ILE A 96 -6.86 5.33 12.22
N GLY A 97 -7.99 5.97 12.53
CA GLY A 97 -8.91 5.51 13.56
C GLY A 97 -8.52 5.95 14.96
N SER A 98 -9.16 5.37 15.97
CA SER A 98 -8.98 5.70 17.37
C SER A 98 -9.09 4.48 18.29
N GLY A 99 -8.55 4.60 19.50
CA GLY A 99 -8.61 3.54 20.51
C GLY A 99 -7.77 2.29 20.15
N PRO A 100 -8.08 1.15 20.75
CA PRO A 100 -7.26 -0.06 20.63
C PRO A 100 -7.25 -0.68 19.24
N ALA A 101 -8.15 -0.27 18.35
CA ALA A 101 -8.20 -0.70 16.96
C ALA A 101 -7.55 0.29 15.99
N ALA A 102 -6.97 1.39 16.48
CA ALA A 102 -6.29 2.35 15.64
C ALA A 102 -5.08 1.72 14.95
N LEU A 103 -4.83 2.14 13.70
CA LEU A 103 -3.69 1.72 12.93
C LEU A 103 -2.68 2.88 12.82
N THR A 104 -1.45 2.64 13.22
CA THR A 104 -0.34 3.55 12.98
C THR A 104 0.49 3.05 11.82
N VAL A 105 0.65 3.87 10.79
CA VAL A 105 1.49 3.61 9.62
C VAL A 105 2.70 4.52 9.67
N GLN A 106 3.88 3.93 9.73
CA GLN A 106 5.15 4.64 9.77
C GLN A 106 6.05 4.20 8.62
N ALA A 107 6.56 5.15 7.87
CA ALA A 107 7.49 4.90 6.77
C ALA A 107 8.86 5.50 7.04
N ASP A 108 9.87 5.03 6.31
CA ASP A 108 11.23 5.59 6.33
C ASP A 108 11.37 6.87 5.48
N ARG A 109 10.28 7.31 4.87
CA ARG A 109 10.20 8.51 4.02
C ARG A 109 8.80 9.11 4.04
N PRO A 110 8.61 10.34 3.53
CA PRO A 110 7.30 11.00 3.57
C PRO A 110 6.20 10.21 2.86
N LEU A 111 5.07 10.09 3.53
CA LEU A 111 3.83 9.54 3.01
C LEU A 111 2.99 10.63 2.36
N THR A 112 2.20 10.29 1.36
CA THR A 112 1.20 11.17 0.76
C THR A 112 -0.16 10.49 0.66
N LEU A 113 -1.22 11.29 0.58
CA LEU A 113 -2.62 10.90 0.40
C LEU A 113 -3.17 11.50 -0.89
N PRO A 114 -2.76 11.01 -2.08
CA PRO A 114 -3.23 11.59 -3.33
C PRO A 114 -4.72 11.30 -3.54
N PRO A 115 -5.56 12.30 -3.84
CA PRO A 115 -7.01 12.12 -4.00
C PRO A 115 -7.37 11.20 -5.18
N GLU A 116 -6.53 11.10 -6.19
CA GLU A 116 -6.72 10.26 -7.37
C GLU A 116 -6.71 8.75 -7.06
N TYR A 117 -6.13 8.34 -5.93
CA TYR A 117 -6.15 6.96 -5.46
C TYR A 117 -7.30 6.67 -4.48
N GLY A 118 -8.00 7.69 -4.02
CA GLY A 118 -9.14 7.53 -3.12
C GLY A 118 -10.31 6.78 -3.76
N THR A 119 -11.22 6.27 -2.93
CA THR A 119 -12.43 5.62 -3.43
C THR A 119 -13.35 6.63 -4.11
N PRO A 120 -13.62 6.52 -5.42
CA PRO A 120 -14.56 7.40 -6.09
C PRO A 120 -15.92 7.41 -5.42
N VAL A 121 -16.55 8.57 -5.30
CA VAL A 121 -17.88 8.72 -4.66
C VAL A 121 -18.93 7.75 -5.22
N ARG A 122 -18.89 7.50 -6.53
CA ARG A 122 -19.80 6.56 -7.21
C ARG A 122 -19.71 5.13 -6.70
N PHE A 123 -18.59 4.73 -6.11
CA PHE A 123 -18.36 3.37 -5.61
C PHE A 123 -18.58 3.25 -4.10
N ARG A 124 -18.66 4.35 -3.36
CA ARG A 124 -18.90 4.33 -1.90
C ARG A 124 -20.18 3.59 -1.54
N ARG A 125 -21.22 3.72 -2.35
CA ARG A 125 -22.52 3.04 -2.15
C ARG A 125 -22.43 1.52 -2.33
N LEU A 126 -21.52 1.02 -3.16
CA LEU A 126 -21.35 -0.42 -3.37
C LEU A 126 -20.79 -1.13 -2.13
N PHE A 127 -20.07 -0.41 -1.29
CA PHE A 127 -19.54 -0.93 -0.03
C PHE A 127 -20.43 -0.62 1.18
N ASN A 128 -21.48 0.16 0.99
CA ASN A 128 -22.37 0.62 2.04
C ASN A 128 -23.12 -0.50 2.80
N PRO A 129 -23.51 -1.65 2.18
CA PRO A 129 -24.09 -2.75 2.94
C PRO A 129 -23.16 -3.38 3.99
N VAL A 130 -21.89 -3.10 3.92
CA VAL A 130 -20.85 -3.65 4.81
C VAL A 130 -20.31 -2.58 5.77
N GLY A 131 -21.03 -1.45 5.95
CA GLY A 131 -20.67 -0.41 6.91
C GLY A 131 -19.81 0.71 6.35
N GLY A 132 -19.93 1.02 5.05
CA GLY A 132 -19.33 2.24 4.49
C GLY A 132 -17.81 2.24 4.40
N PHE A 133 -17.24 1.29 3.71
CA PHE A 133 -15.79 1.29 3.50
C PHE A 133 -15.33 2.47 2.66
N GLN A 134 -14.44 3.28 3.21
CA GLN A 134 -13.63 4.22 2.48
C GLN A 134 -12.18 3.71 2.47
N SER A 135 -11.56 3.82 1.33
CA SER A 135 -10.14 3.53 1.20
C SER A 135 -9.34 4.81 1.49
N VAL A 136 -8.54 4.77 2.53
CA VAL A 136 -7.47 5.74 2.77
C VAL A 136 -6.24 5.21 2.04
N VAL A 137 -5.83 5.86 0.95
CA VAL A 137 -4.72 5.37 0.13
C VAL A 137 -3.47 6.18 0.40
N LEU A 138 -2.54 5.58 1.11
CA LEU A 138 -1.21 6.13 1.37
C LEU A 138 -0.26 5.76 0.25
N THR A 139 0.62 6.65 -0.14
CA THR A 139 1.66 6.38 -1.13
C THR A 139 3.01 6.91 -0.70
N LEU A 140 4.08 6.27 -1.18
CA LEU A 140 5.45 6.71 -1.02
C LEU A 140 6.29 6.31 -2.24
N PRO A 141 7.41 7.02 -2.53
CA PRO A 141 8.32 6.64 -3.59
C PRO A 141 8.95 5.26 -3.35
N ALA A 142 9.04 4.44 -4.39
CA ALA A 142 9.60 3.09 -4.36
C ALA A 142 10.96 2.96 -5.07
N GLU A 143 11.55 4.05 -5.58
CA GLU A 143 12.81 4.01 -6.35
C GLU A 143 14.02 3.57 -5.53
N HIS A 144 14.01 3.78 -4.22
CA HIS A 144 15.01 3.26 -3.28
C HIS A 144 14.35 2.29 -2.31
N PRO A 145 15.08 1.33 -1.75
CA PRO A 145 14.52 0.41 -0.77
C PRO A 145 13.75 1.16 0.32
N PHE A 146 12.47 0.84 0.47
CA PHE A 146 11.59 1.46 1.46
C PHE A 146 11.20 0.47 2.55
N THR A 147 10.84 1.00 3.70
CA THR A 147 10.28 0.23 4.82
C THR A 147 9.05 0.96 5.34
N VAL A 148 7.93 0.23 5.44
CA VAL A 148 6.69 0.69 6.04
C VAL A 148 6.29 -0.27 7.15
N THR A 149 5.99 0.27 8.31
CA THR A 149 5.54 -0.50 9.47
C THR A 149 4.10 -0.12 9.79
N LEU A 150 3.25 -1.14 9.96
CA LEU A 150 1.87 -0.99 10.40
C LEU A 150 1.76 -1.60 11.79
N LYS A 151 1.29 -0.80 12.75
CA LYS A 151 1.04 -1.24 14.13
C LYS A 151 -0.42 -1.05 14.50
N ILE A 152 -1.00 -2.02 15.19
CA ILE A 152 -2.37 -1.96 15.70
C ILE A 152 -2.30 -1.73 17.20
N GLY A 153 -3.15 -0.82 17.70
CA GLY A 153 -3.28 -0.49 19.11
C GLY A 153 -2.68 0.87 19.46
N ASP A 154 -2.86 1.22 20.72
CA ASP A 154 -2.20 2.39 21.31
C ASP A 154 -0.73 2.05 21.58
N GLU A 155 0.16 2.99 21.28
CA GLU A 155 1.53 2.89 21.79
C GLU A 155 1.48 3.01 23.32
N GLU A 156 1.99 2.00 24.03
CA GLU A 156 2.33 2.13 25.45
C GLU A 156 3.58 3.01 25.61
#